data_e332a197ad53447c0d5c55915326ce3e
#
_entry.id   e332a197ad53447c0d5c55915326ce3e
#
_cell.length_a   1.000
_cell.length_b   1.000
_cell.length_c   1.000
_cell.angle_alpha   90.00
_cell.angle_beta   90.00
_cell.angle_gamma   90.00
#
_symmetry.space_group_name_H-M   'P 1'
#
loop_
_entity.id
_entity.type
_entity.pdbx_description
1 polymer ?
#
loop_
_entity_poly.entity_id
_entity_poly.type
_entity_poly.pdbx_seq_one_letter_code
_entity_poly.pdbx_strand_id
1 'polypeptide(L)'
;CSKKFGYDNNKYLIALFKHLQNGGELPESISREQYTDARVHYNAKDKYYPDWYFGAIGFLSCTCVKLFDKCYTDTESSHYIEERQNILDQMKYLSDVTFDICDYREIEPHKALIYCDPPYAGIKGHSKVTKDFNHKEFWDKMREWSKDNIVIISEESAPDDFDVIWEQDEDKKSTEKLFIHNSLNINTEKGSEYDF
;
A
#
# COMPACT_ATOMS: atom_id res chain seq x y z
N CYS A 1 -14.59 1.94 20.55
CA CYS A 1 -13.45 1.71 19.63
C CYS A 1 -13.99 1.34 18.26
N SER A 2 -13.64 2.10 17.22
CA SER A 2 -13.90 1.70 15.84
C SER A 2 -12.98 0.51 15.49
N LYS A 3 -13.53 -0.50 14.82
CA LYS A 3 -12.72 -1.58 14.27
C LYS A 3 -11.87 -1.04 13.12
N LYS A 4 -10.63 -1.47 13.03
CA LYS A 4 -9.70 -1.11 11.95
C LYS A 4 -9.34 -2.33 11.13
N PHE A 5 -9.37 -2.21 9.82
CA PHE A 5 -9.04 -3.27 8.88
C PHE A 5 -8.03 -2.76 7.86
N GLY A 6 -7.10 -3.62 7.46
CA GLY A 6 -6.19 -3.41 6.36
C GLY A 6 -6.29 -4.59 5.37
N TYR A 7 -6.57 -4.29 4.12
CA TYR A 7 -6.75 -5.30 3.08
C TYR A 7 -5.76 -5.08 1.94
N ASP A 8 -5.20 -6.16 1.47
CA ASP A 8 -4.37 -6.19 0.26
C ASP A 8 -4.50 -7.57 -0.40
N ASN A 9 -4.41 -7.64 -1.72
CA ASN A 9 -4.39 -8.92 -2.43
C ASN A 9 -3.00 -9.57 -2.44
N ASN A 10 -1.97 -8.86 -1.95
CA ASN A 10 -0.62 -9.35 -1.83
C ASN A 10 -0.43 -10.13 -0.54
N LYS A 11 -0.51 -11.46 -0.64
CA LYS A 11 -0.37 -12.35 0.51
C LYS A 11 0.95 -12.20 1.28
N TYR A 12 2.04 -11.80 0.61
CA TYR A 12 3.35 -11.64 1.23
C TYR A 12 3.41 -10.40 2.10
N LEU A 13 2.76 -9.32 1.68
CA LEU A 13 2.62 -8.09 2.46
C LEU A 13 1.77 -8.36 3.71
N ILE A 14 0.62 -8.97 3.54
CA ILE A 14 -0.27 -9.32 4.66
C ILE A 14 0.42 -10.30 5.64
N ALA A 15 1.17 -11.28 5.12
CA ALA A 15 1.92 -12.21 5.97
C ALA A 15 3.01 -11.50 6.78
N LEU A 16 3.70 -10.51 6.19
CA LEU A 16 4.69 -9.68 6.87
C LEU A 16 4.06 -8.89 8.01
N PHE A 17 2.95 -8.19 7.78
CA PHE A 17 2.25 -7.44 8.82
C PHE A 17 1.76 -8.34 9.95
N LYS A 18 1.13 -9.46 9.63
CA LYS A 18 0.69 -10.46 10.63
C LYS A 18 1.87 -11.05 11.44
N HIS A 19 3.01 -11.30 10.81
CA HIS A 19 4.22 -11.77 11.48
C HIS A 19 4.69 -10.75 12.53
N LEU A 20 4.80 -9.49 12.13
CA LEU A 20 5.24 -8.40 13.02
C LEU A 20 4.24 -8.12 14.15
N GLN A 21 2.93 -8.14 13.88
CA GLN A 21 1.90 -7.99 14.91
C GLN A 21 1.96 -9.10 15.99
N ASN A 22 2.38 -10.30 15.60
CA ASN A 22 2.55 -11.42 16.52
C ASN A 22 3.93 -11.42 17.24
N GLY A 23 4.68 -10.32 17.16
CA GLY A 23 5.99 -10.20 17.79
C GLY A 23 7.11 -10.91 17.03
N GLY A 24 6.90 -11.24 15.75
CA GLY A 24 7.93 -11.82 14.90
C GLY A 24 9.06 -10.85 14.63
N GLU A 25 10.27 -11.38 14.53
CA GLU A 25 11.48 -10.59 14.28
C GLU A 25 11.82 -10.56 12.78
N LEU A 26 12.41 -9.44 12.35
CA LEU A 26 12.99 -9.30 11.02
C LEU A 26 14.50 -9.56 11.08
N PRO A 27 15.12 -10.12 10.03
CA PRO A 27 16.57 -10.20 9.93
C PRO A 27 17.21 -8.84 10.19
N GLU A 28 18.34 -8.80 10.90
CA GLU A 28 19.07 -7.55 11.15
C GLU A 28 19.67 -6.98 9.87
N SER A 29 20.09 -7.87 8.97
CA SER A 29 20.63 -7.56 7.66
C SER A 29 20.30 -8.66 6.67
N ILE A 30 20.39 -8.34 5.38
CA ILE A 30 20.15 -9.28 4.26
C ILE A 30 21.34 -9.23 3.33
N SER A 31 22.05 -10.36 3.18
CA SER A 31 23.12 -10.45 2.20
C SER A 31 22.56 -10.63 0.78
N ARG A 32 23.39 -10.31 -0.23
CA ARG A 32 23.05 -10.56 -1.64
C ARG A 32 22.73 -12.03 -1.91
N GLU A 33 23.39 -12.93 -1.22
CA GLU A 33 23.14 -14.37 -1.33
C GLU A 33 21.79 -14.74 -0.78
N GLN A 34 21.43 -14.25 0.41
CA GLN A 34 20.10 -14.47 1.01
C GLN A 34 18.98 -13.89 0.13
N TYR A 35 19.18 -12.68 -0.40
CA TYR A 35 18.22 -12.09 -1.35
C TYR A 35 18.06 -12.93 -2.60
N THR A 36 19.18 -13.39 -3.19
CA THR A 36 19.17 -14.17 -4.42
C THR A 36 18.51 -15.52 -4.20
N ASP A 37 18.81 -16.18 -3.09
CA ASP A 37 18.24 -17.46 -2.72
C ASP A 37 16.72 -17.34 -2.49
N ALA A 38 16.28 -16.35 -1.69
CA ALA A 38 14.86 -16.08 -1.49
C ALA A 38 14.14 -15.80 -2.82
N ARG A 39 14.76 -15.05 -3.74
CA ARG A 39 14.19 -14.77 -5.06
C ARG A 39 14.07 -16.04 -5.93
N VAL A 40 15.01 -16.96 -5.85
CA VAL A 40 14.95 -18.25 -6.56
C VAL A 40 13.73 -19.05 -6.10
N HIS A 41 13.55 -19.19 -4.79
CA HIS A 41 12.43 -19.91 -4.19
C HIS A 41 11.07 -19.22 -4.45
N TYR A 42 11.05 -17.87 -4.38
CA TYR A 42 9.87 -17.11 -4.76
C TYR A 42 9.44 -17.35 -6.21
N ASN A 43 10.38 -17.34 -7.16
CA ASN A 43 10.10 -17.59 -8.57
C ASN A 43 9.70 -19.04 -8.84
N ALA A 44 10.27 -19.98 -8.10
CA ALA A 44 9.90 -21.40 -8.14
C ALA A 44 8.50 -21.66 -7.55
N LYS A 45 7.93 -20.68 -6.81
CA LYS A 45 6.66 -20.79 -6.08
C LYS A 45 6.64 -21.99 -5.13
N ASP A 46 7.79 -22.35 -4.60
CA ASP A 46 7.90 -23.35 -3.56
C ASP A 46 7.64 -22.76 -2.16
N LYS A 47 7.56 -23.65 -1.17
CA LYS A 47 7.28 -23.27 0.22
C LYS A 47 8.53 -23.37 1.10
N TYR A 48 9.71 -23.15 0.54
CA TYR A 48 10.96 -23.25 1.29
C TYR A 48 11.05 -22.21 2.42
N TYR A 49 10.65 -20.98 2.11
CA TYR A 49 10.50 -19.91 3.10
C TYR A 49 9.02 -19.61 3.40
N PRO A 50 8.68 -19.14 4.61
CA PRO A 50 7.34 -18.66 4.91
C PRO A 50 7.01 -17.38 4.14
N ASP A 51 5.73 -17.13 3.87
CA ASP A 51 5.28 -15.99 3.07
C ASP A 51 5.76 -14.64 3.64
N TRP A 52 5.81 -14.49 4.98
CA TRP A 52 6.31 -13.25 5.61
C TRP A 52 7.78 -12.98 5.29
N TYR A 53 8.61 -14.03 5.15
CA TYR A 53 10.02 -13.88 4.82
C TYR A 53 10.20 -13.36 3.40
N PHE A 54 9.43 -13.91 2.45
CA PHE A 54 9.39 -13.35 1.09
C PHE A 54 8.94 -11.89 1.09
N GLY A 55 7.94 -11.53 1.91
CA GLY A 55 7.50 -10.14 2.09
C GLY A 55 8.63 -9.25 2.62
N ALA A 56 9.29 -9.64 3.70
CA ALA A 56 10.38 -8.88 4.30
C ALA A 56 11.54 -8.68 3.33
N ILE A 57 12.05 -9.77 2.75
CA ILE A 57 13.20 -9.70 1.83
C ILE A 57 12.85 -8.93 0.56
N GLY A 58 11.68 -9.20 -0.02
CA GLY A 58 11.30 -8.64 -1.31
C GLY A 58 10.92 -7.16 -1.28
N PHE A 59 10.32 -6.68 -0.17
CA PHE A 59 9.96 -5.26 -0.04
C PHE A 59 11.07 -4.42 0.58
N LEU A 60 11.67 -4.87 1.69
CA LEU A 60 12.61 -4.04 2.43
C LEU A 60 14.01 -3.99 1.81
N SER A 61 14.37 -4.94 0.94
CA SER A 61 15.68 -4.94 0.27
C SER A 61 15.65 -4.34 -1.14
N CYS A 62 14.54 -3.76 -1.56
CA CYS A 62 14.37 -3.28 -2.92
C CYS A 62 13.71 -1.90 -2.93
N THR A 63 14.29 -0.95 -3.65
CA THR A 63 13.72 0.38 -3.89
C THR A 63 12.58 0.37 -4.92
N CYS A 64 12.22 -0.79 -5.44
CA CYS A 64 11.25 -0.94 -6.50
C CYS A 64 9.90 -1.45 -5.97
N VAL A 65 8.82 -1.03 -6.61
CA VAL A 65 7.44 -1.37 -6.28
C VAL A 65 7.12 -2.88 -6.41
N LYS A 66 8.02 -3.66 -7.02
CA LYS A 66 7.83 -5.11 -7.22
C LYS A 66 8.64 -5.95 -6.26
N LEU A 67 7.96 -6.93 -5.69
CA LEU A 67 8.60 -7.98 -4.91
C LEU A 67 9.70 -8.66 -5.75
N PHE A 68 10.93 -8.66 -5.25
CA PHE A 68 12.10 -9.25 -5.92
C PHE A 68 12.42 -8.70 -7.31
N ASP A 69 12.11 -7.44 -7.61
CA ASP A 69 12.62 -6.83 -8.83
C ASP A 69 14.15 -6.67 -8.78
N LYS A 70 14.78 -6.31 -9.88
CA LYS A 70 16.25 -6.33 -10.07
C LYS A 70 17.03 -5.31 -9.23
N CYS A 71 16.37 -4.57 -8.36
CA CYS A 71 16.91 -3.44 -7.59
C CYS A 71 17.41 -3.81 -6.19
N TYR A 72 18.11 -4.93 -6.03
CA TYR A 72 18.76 -5.21 -4.74
C TYR A 72 19.77 -4.11 -4.43
N THR A 73 19.54 -3.39 -3.35
CA THR A 73 20.51 -2.47 -2.76
C THR A 73 21.35 -3.25 -1.74
N ASP A 74 22.68 -3.16 -1.85
CA ASP A 74 23.56 -3.90 -0.97
C ASP A 74 23.35 -3.47 0.50
N THR A 75 23.51 -4.39 1.44
CA THR A 75 23.27 -4.15 2.87
C THR A 75 24.20 -3.11 3.49
N GLU A 76 25.31 -2.79 2.84
CA GLU A 76 26.13 -1.62 3.17
C GLU A 76 25.44 -0.30 2.82
N SER A 77 24.42 -0.33 1.94
CA SER A 77 23.52 0.80 1.79
C SER A 77 22.56 0.81 2.98
N SER A 78 22.33 1.96 3.58
CA SER A 78 21.43 2.17 4.71
C SER A 78 19.97 1.75 4.45
N HIS A 79 19.61 1.48 3.20
CA HIS A 79 18.22 1.30 2.74
C HIS A 79 17.45 0.18 3.48
N TYR A 80 17.98 -1.07 3.51
CA TYR A 80 17.27 -2.15 4.22
C TYR A 80 17.10 -1.83 5.71
N ILE A 81 18.15 -1.27 6.34
CA ILE A 81 18.13 -0.93 7.76
C ILE A 81 17.11 0.19 8.02
N GLU A 82 17.05 1.18 7.14
CA GLU A 82 16.07 2.28 7.20
C GLU A 82 14.65 1.76 7.03
N GLU A 83 14.38 0.96 6.00
CA GLU A 83 13.05 0.41 5.74
C GLU A 83 12.61 -0.56 6.85
N ARG A 84 13.55 -1.37 7.36
CA ARG A 84 13.30 -2.21 8.53
C ARG A 84 12.90 -1.38 9.75
N GLN A 85 13.59 -0.28 10.01
CA GLN A 85 13.25 0.59 11.14
C GLN A 85 11.91 1.27 10.92
N ASN A 86 11.66 1.78 9.72
CA ASN A 86 10.40 2.43 9.34
C ASN A 86 9.20 1.51 9.57
N ILE A 87 9.25 0.28 9.08
CA ILE A 87 8.13 -0.66 9.27
C ILE A 87 7.94 -1.03 10.74
N LEU A 88 9.02 -1.23 11.51
CA LEU A 88 8.92 -1.53 12.93
C LEU A 88 8.31 -0.38 13.73
N ASP A 89 8.63 0.86 13.38
CA ASP A 89 8.05 2.03 14.01
C ASP A 89 6.57 2.21 13.65
N GLN A 90 6.20 1.98 12.40
CA GLN A 90 4.80 2.00 11.95
C GLN A 90 3.95 0.92 12.61
N MET A 91 4.48 -0.30 12.78
CA MET A 91 3.76 -1.42 13.38
C MET A 91 3.30 -1.15 14.82
N LYS A 92 3.95 -0.25 15.55
CA LYS A 92 3.54 0.17 16.90
C LYS A 92 2.12 0.78 16.91
N TYR A 93 1.72 1.43 15.80
CA TYR A 93 0.42 2.07 15.64
C TYR A 93 -0.63 1.16 14.98
N LEU A 94 -0.22 -0.01 14.52
CA LEU A 94 -1.06 -0.94 13.76
C LEU A 94 -1.45 -2.20 14.57
N SER A 95 -1.18 -2.20 15.88
CA SER A 95 -1.43 -3.37 16.75
C SER A 95 -2.91 -3.76 16.86
N ASP A 96 -3.83 -2.83 16.65
CA ASP A 96 -5.30 -3.02 16.71
C ASP A 96 -5.96 -3.13 15.32
N VAL A 97 -5.14 -3.21 14.25
CA VAL A 97 -5.63 -3.40 12.87
C VAL A 97 -5.76 -4.89 12.57
N THR A 98 -6.89 -5.30 12.03
CA THR A 98 -7.05 -6.65 11.47
C THR A 98 -6.62 -6.63 10.01
N PHE A 99 -5.50 -7.28 9.70
CA PHE A 99 -5.03 -7.43 8.32
C PHE A 99 -5.59 -8.71 7.69
N ASP A 100 -6.05 -8.62 6.42
CA ASP A 100 -6.47 -9.81 5.69
C ASP A 100 -6.23 -9.69 4.19
N ILE A 101 -6.12 -10.87 3.54
CA ILE A 101 -5.98 -10.95 2.08
C ILE A 101 -7.37 -10.83 1.49
N CYS A 102 -7.64 -9.74 0.79
CA CYS A 102 -8.93 -9.53 0.17
C CYS A 102 -8.81 -8.63 -1.06
N ASP A 103 -9.55 -8.95 -2.09
CA ASP A 103 -9.73 -8.07 -3.24
C ASP A 103 -10.78 -7.01 -2.87
N TYR A 104 -10.50 -5.73 -3.18
CA TYR A 104 -11.43 -4.64 -2.89
C TYR A 104 -12.84 -4.87 -3.44
N ARG A 105 -12.97 -5.62 -4.53
CA ARG A 105 -14.26 -5.95 -5.16
C ARG A 105 -15.16 -6.83 -4.29
N GLU A 106 -14.56 -7.59 -3.38
CA GLU A 106 -15.24 -8.50 -2.46
C GLU A 106 -15.62 -7.82 -1.13
N ILE A 107 -15.17 -6.56 -0.91
CA ILE A 107 -15.45 -5.84 0.32
C ILE A 107 -16.78 -5.08 0.19
N GLU A 108 -17.62 -5.20 1.21
CA GLU A 108 -18.89 -4.47 1.35
C GLU A 108 -18.87 -3.63 2.63
N PRO A 109 -18.24 -2.45 2.61
CA PRO A 109 -18.14 -1.60 3.79
C PRO A 109 -19.47 -0.90 4.07
N HIS A 110 -19.74 -0.64 5.35
CA HIS A 110 -20.92 0.08 5.80
C HIS A 110 -20.58 1.08 6.90
N LYS A 111 -20.95 2.35 6.71
CA LYS A 111 -20.69 3.47 7.64
C LYS A 111 -19.23 3.53 8.11
N ALA A 112 -18.32 3.38 7.15
CA ALA A 112 -16.88 3.33 7.36
C ALA A 112 -16.17 4.59 6.80
N LEU A 113 -15.01 4.89 7.36
CA LEU A 113 -13.99 5.71 6.71
C LEU A 113 -13.03 4.76 6.00
N ILE A 114 -12.84 4.97 4.70
CA ILE A 114 -12.05 4.10 3.83
C ILE A 114 -10.97 4.94 3.17
N TYR A 115 -9.73 4.46 3.20
CA TYR A 115 -8.63 4.99 2.42
C TYR A 115 -8.24 3.98 1.36
N CYS A 116 -8.16 4.42 0.11
CA CYS A 116 -7.76 3.61 -1.03
C CYS A 116 -6.52 4.20 -1.69
N ASP A 117 -5.52 3.35 -1.92
CA ASP A 117 -4.30 3.66 -2.65
C ASP A 117 -4.15 2.66 -3.82
N PRO A 118 -4.88 2.89 -4.95
CA PRO A 118 -4.83 1.99 -6.09
C PRO A 118 -3.51 2.13 -6.86
N PRO A 119 -3.18 1.17 -7.75
CA PRO A 119 -2.12 1.40 -8.73
C PRO A 119 -2.45 2.61 -9.61
N TYR A 120 -1.61 3.65 -9.59
CA TYR A 120 -1.88 4.91 -10.30
C TYR A 120 -1.98 4.75 -11.80
N ALA A 121 -2.96 5.44 -12.40
CA ALA A 121 -3.17 5.45 -13.83
C ALA A 121 -2.02 6.18 -14.55
N GLY A 122 -1.44 5.56 -15.56
CA GLY A 122 -0.45 6.24 -16.42
C GLY A 122 1.01 6.05 -16.04
N ILE A 123 1.35 5.46 -14.89
CA ILE A 123 2.73 5.16 -14.54
C ILE A 123 3.28 4.06 -15.44
N LYS A 124 4.11 4.47 -16.41
CA LYS A 124 4.77 3.54 -17.36
C LYS A 124 5.88 2.75 -16.63
N GLY A 125 5.80 1.44 -16.65
CA GLY A 125 6.90 0.57 -16.19
C GLY A 125 6.58 -0.34 -15.02
N HIS A 126 5.39 -0.27 -14.47
CA HIS A 126 4.99 -1.09 -13.34
C HIS A 126 4.53 -2.50 -13.72
N SER A 127 4.44 -3.34 -12.72
CA SER A 127 4.23 -4.78 -12.77
C SER A 127 3.04 -5.20 -13.65
N LYS A 128 2.99 -6.48 -13.97
CA LYS A 128 1.85 -7.12 -14.63
C LYS A 128 0.54 -6.81 -13.89
N VAL A 129 0.61 -6.66 -12.57
CA VAL A 129 -0.54 -6.31 -11.70
C VAL A 129 -1.11 -4.92 -12.03
N THR A 130 -0.26 -3.91 -12.25
CA THR A 130 -0.71 -2.55 -12.60
C THR A 130 -1.25 -2.44 -14.02
N LYS A 131 -0.78 -3.30 -14.95
CA LYS A 131 -1.29 -3.33 -16.33
C LYS A 131 -2.68 -3.95 -16.44
N ASP A 132 -2.99 -4.86 -15.53
CA ASP A 132 -4.25 -5.60 -15.50
C ASP A 132 -5.28 -4.96 -14.56
N PHE A 133 -4.92 -3.85 -13.86
CA PHE A 133 -5.83 -3.13 -12.98
C PHE A 133 -6.88 -2.38 -13.78
N ASN A 134 -8.15 -2.66 -13.51
CA ASN A 134 -9.27 -2.04 -14.21
C ASN A 134 -9.71 -0.75 -13.50
N HIS A 135 -9.10 0.39 -13.90
CA HIS A 135 -9.42 1.70 -13.32
C HIS A 135 -10.90 2.07 -13.44
N LYS A 136 -11.57 1.68 -14.53
CA LYS A 136 -13.01 1.94 -14.67
C LYS A 136 -13.82 1.20 -13.62
N GLU A 137 -13.57 -0.09 -13.44
CA GLU A 137 -14.23 -0.91 -12.42
C GLU A 137 -13.94 -0.39 -11.00
N PHE A 138 -12.71 0.05 -10.75
CA PHE A 138 -12.32 0.66 -9.49
C PHE A 138 -13.15 1.92 -9.19
N TRP A 139 -13.21 2.87 -10.12
CA TRP A 139 -13.98 4.09 -9.90
C TRP A 139 -15.49 3.83 -9.76
N ASP A 140 -16.03 2.85 -10.51
CA ASP A 140 -17.43 2.44 -10.36
C ASP A 140 -17.69 1.87 -8.94
N LYS A 141 -16.76 1.08 -8.39
CA LYS A 141 -16.84 0.57 -7.02
C LYS A 141 -16.70 1.67 -5.96
N MET A 142 -15.83 2.66 -6.20
CA MET A 142 -15.69 3.82 -5.31
C MET A 142 -16.96 4.65 -5.25
N ARG A 143 -17.67 4.85 -6.36
CA ARG A 143 -19.01 5.48 -6.39
C ARG A 143 -20.03 4.69 -5.60
N GLU A 144 -20.00 3.37 -5.73
CA GLU A 144 -20.88 2.48 -4.96
C GLU A 144 -20.63 2.65 -3.44
N TRP A 145 -19.37 2.56 -3.02
CA TRP A 145 -19.02 2.71 -1.61
C TRP A 145 -19.32 4.10 -1.06
N SER A 146 -19.14 5.16 -1.84
CA SER A 146 -19.40 6.55 -1.43
C SER A 146 -20.87 6.83 -1.11
N LYS A 147 -21.80 5.92 -1.43
CA LYS A 147 -23.23 6.09 -1.06
C LYS A 147 -23.48 5.99 0.43
N ASP A 148 -22.67 5.25 1.17
CA ASP A 148 -22.89 4.95 2.60
C ASP A 148 -21.61 5.10 3.45
N ASN A 149 -20.49 5.45 2.83
CA ASN A 149 -19.18 5.55 3.46
C ASN A 149 -18.48 6.85 3.07
N ILE A 150 -17.49 7.25 3.87
CA ILE A 150 -16.51 8.27 3.48
C ILE A 150 -15.34 7.54 2.82
N VAL A 151 -15.14 7.77 1.53
CA VAL A 151 -14.08 7.13 0.74
C VAL A 151 -13.07 8.19 0.32
N ILE A 152 -11.84 8.07 0.78
CA ILE A 152 -10.69 8.90 0.41
C ILE A 152 -9.80 8.07 -0.52
N ILE A 153 -9.43 8.65 -1.67
CA ILE A 153 -8.67 7.95 -2.70
C ILE A 153 -7.42 8.75 -3.02
N SER A 154 -6.24 8.10 -2.94
CA SER A 154 -4.97 8.66 -3.40
C SER A 154 -4.77 8.32 -4.86
N GLU A 155 -4.58 9.32 -5.73
CA GLU A 155 -4.32 9.18 -7.17
C GLU A 155 -3.79 10.50 -7.75
N GLU A 156 -3.21 10.48 -8.94
CA GLU A 156 -2.81 11.70 -9.67
C GLU A 156 -4.01 12.39 -10.36
N SER A 157 -5.00 11.60 -10.76
CA SER A 157 -6.19 12.08 -11.47
C SER A 157 -7.43 11.25 -11.18
N ALA A 158 -8.59 11.86 -11.20
CA ALA A 158 -9.88 11.21 -10.96
C ALA A 158 -10.93 11.62 -12.00
N PRO A 159 -12.05 10.88 -12.13
CA PRO A 159 -13.21 11.32 -12.89
C PRO A 159 -13.83 12.61 -12.34
N ASP A 160 -14.58 13.34 -13.18
CA ASP A 160 -15.15 14.66 -12.86
C ASP A 160 -16.13 14.69 -11.67
N ASP A 161 -16.61 13.53 -11.25
CA ASP A 161 -17.50 13.37 -10.10
C ASP A 161 -16.76 13.15 -8.77
N PHE A 162 -15.42 13.30 -8.77
CA PHE A 162 -14.60 13.28 -7.58
C PHE A 162 -13.87 14.61 -7.39
N ASP A 163 -14.02 15.20 -6.23
CA ASP A 163 -13.40 16.48 -5.86
C ASP A 163 -12.05 16.28 -5.17
N VAL A 164 -11.09 17.14 -5.48
CA VAL A 164 -9.79 17.18 -4.77
C VAL A 164 -10.00 17.81 -3.41
N ILE A 165 -9.62 17.11 -2.34
CA ILE A 165 -9.65 17.62 -0.96
C ILE A 165 -8.25 17.98 -0.43
N TRP A 166 -7.23 17.47 -1.04
CA TRP A 166 -5.83 17.77 -0.72
C TRP A 166 -4.94 17.50 -1.92
N GLU A 167 -3.89 18.31 -2.09
CA GLU A 167 -2.87 18.11 -3.11
C GLU A 167 -1.51 18.57 -2.60
N GLN A 168 -0.46 17.86 -2.99
CA GLN A 168 0.93 18.20 -2.72
C GLN A 168 1.79 17.91 -3.94
N ASP A 169 2.59 18.90 -4.33
CA ASP A 169 3.58 18.74 -5.39
C ASP A 169 4.79 17.98 -4.86
N GLU A 170 5.07 16.83 -5.41
CA GLU A 170 6.33 16.12 -5.25
C GLU A 170 7.27 16.50 -6.40
N ASP A 171 8.40 17.15 -6.07
CA ASP A 171 9.54 17.45 -6.94
C ASP A 171 9.26 17.51 -8.46
N LYS A 172 8.48 18.49 -8.92
CA LYS A 172 8.27 18.87 -10.35
C LYS A 172 7.82 17.79 -11.33
N LYS A 173 7.51 16.57 -10.90
CA LYS A 173 7.18 15.43 -11.79
C LYS A 173 5.85 14.75 -11.50
N SER A 174 5.36 14.81 -10.29
CA SER A 174 4.06 14.24 -9.92
C SER A 174 3.40 15.13 -8.85
N THR A 175 2.09 15.18 -8.85
CA THR A 175 1.30 15.83 -7.82
C THR A 175 0.46 14.74 -7.17
N GLU A 176 0.71 14.43 -5.92
CA GLU A 176 -0.18 13.57 -5.15
C GLU A 176 -1.46 14.29 -4.78
N LYS A 177 -2.58 13.63 -4.94
CA LYS A 177 -3.90 14.18 -4.62
C LYS A 177 -4.74 13.20 -3.83
N LEU A 178 -5.58 13.75 -2.96
CA LEU A 178 -6.64 13.00 -2.31
C LEU A 178 -7.98 13.43 -2.87
N PHE A 179 -8.80 12.45 -3.22
CA PHE A 179 -10.10 12.66 -3.82
C PHE A 179 -11.21 12.07 -2.94
N ILE A 180 -12.39 12.71 -3.01
CA ILE A 180 -13.65 12.18 -2.49
C ILE A 180 -14.75 12.32 -3.54
N HIS A 181 -15.78 11.48 -3.47
CA HIS A 181 -16.94 11.62 -4.33
C HIS A 181 -17.76 12.86 -3.96
N ASN A 182 -18.15 13.68 -4.95
CA ASN A 182 -18.80 14.98 -4.75
C ASN A 182 -20.19 14.92 -4.05
N SER A 183 -20.83 13.75 -3.99
CA SER A 183 -22.08 13.57 -3.23
C SER A 183 -21.92 13.81 -1.72
N LEU A 184 -20.71 13.80 -1.20
CA LEU A 184 -20.43 14.01 0.22
C LEU A 184 -20.51 15.50 0.64
N ASN A 185 -20.64 16.45 -0.32
CA ASN A 185 -20.78 17.90 -0.08
C ASN A 185 -19.91 18.43 1.08
N ILE A 186 -18.64 18.00 1.13
CA ILE A 186 -17.70 18.57 2.09
C ILE A 186 -17.37 19.96 1.57
N ASN A 187 -17.90 21.00 2.23
CA ASN A 187 -17.51 22.39 1.98
C ASN A 187 -16.00 22.51 2.26
N THR A 188 -15.18 22.36 1.23
CA THR A 188 -13.78 22.73 1.26
C THR A 188 -13.70 24.26 1.15
N GLU A 189 -14.11 24.99 2.19
CA GLU A 189 -13.72 26.38 2.30
C GLU A 189 -12.21 26.43 2.38
N LYS A 190 -11.60 26.99 1.35
CA LYS A 190 -10.16 27.21 1.27
C LYS A 190 -9.71 28.01 2.50
N GLY A 191 -8.91 27.40 3.35
CA GLY A 191 -8.00 28.08 4.26
C GLY A 191 -8.52 28.31 5.67
N SER A 192 -8.35 27.35 6.54
CA SER A 192 -7.86 27.67 7.88
C SER A 192 -6.56 26.86 8.08
N GLU A 193 -5.47 27.59 8.28
CA GLU A 193 -4.21 27.03 8.76
C GLU A 193 -4.51 26.23 10.03
N TYR A 194 -4.39 24.91 9.95
CA TYR A 194 -4.28 24.08 11.15
C TYR A 194 -2.80 23.96 11.46
N ASP A 195 -2.31 24.75 12.44
CA ASP A 195 -1.08 24.47 13.15
C ASP A 195 -1.24 23.12 13.89
N PHE A 196 -0.41 22.14 13.54
CA PHE A 196 -0.25 20.89 14.27
C PHE A 196 1.00 20.93 15.14
#